data_51a0d245fb0b4128466d8db1b3428e5d
#
_entry.id   51a0d245fb0b4128466d8db1b3428e5d
#
_cell.length_a   1.000
_cell.length_b   1.000
_cell.length_c   1.000
_cell.angle_alpha   90.00
_cell.angle_beta   90.00
_cell.angle_gamma   90.00
#
_symmetry.space_group_name_H-M   'P 1'
#
loop_
_entity.id
_entity.type
_entity.pdbx_description
1 polymer ?
#
loop_
_entity_poly.entity_id
_entity_poly.type
_entity_poly.pdbx_seq_one_letter_code
_entity_poly.pdbx_strand_id
1 'polypeptide(L)' 'MEEKQVVVGEYENEIDAEIAKGHLQASGIPAVIVKGGGRLPSLQNTEGVQLVVDKPQSERAKKIIQDHA' A
#
# COMPACT_ATOMS: atom_id res chain seq x y z
N MET A 1 -0.51 -21.27 5.85
CA MET A 1 -0.52 -20.44 6.02
C MET A 1 -0.98 -19.50 5.14
N GLU A 2 -1.87 -18.80 5.19
CA GLU A 2 -2.28 -17.95 4.39
C GLU A 2 -1.80 -16.70 4.63
N GLU A 3 -1.17 -16.05 3.76
CA GLU A 3 -0.70 -14.81 3.95
C GLU A 3 -1.66 -13.90 3.35
N LYS A 4 -2.38 -13.09 4.01
CA LYS A 4 -3.26 -12.16 3.48
C LYS A 4 -2.63 -10.86 3.36
N GLN A 5 -2.91 -10.15 2.28
CA GLN A 5 -2.36 -8.84 2.05
C GLN A 5 -3.45 -7.79 2.18
N VAL A 6 -3.10 -6.64 2.72
CA VAL A 6 -4.06 -5.60 3.01
C VAL A 6 -3.59 -4.31 2.40
N VAL A 7 -4.50 -3.56 1.81
CA VAL A 7 -4.17 -2.26 1.25
C VAL A 7 -4.06 -1.27 2.38
N VAL A 8 -2.92 -0.63 2.51
CA VAL A 8 -2.71 0.33 3.58
C VAL A 8 -2.64 1.75 3.05
N GLY A 9 -2.64 1.93 1.76
CA GLY A 9 -2.63 3.27 1.21
C GLY A 9 -3.06 3.28 -0.23
N GLU A 10 -3.65 4.38 -0.67
CA GLU A 10 -4.04 4.54 -2.03
C GLU A 10 -3.51 5.86 -2.50
N TYR A 11 -2.93 5.90 -3.67
CA TYR A 11 -2.29 7.09 -4.18
C TYR A 11 -2.69 7.33 -5.62
N GLU A 12 -2.60 8.56 -6.03
CA GLU A 12 -3.00 8.89 -7.38
C GLU A 12 -1.93 8.58 -8.37
N ASN A 13 -0.71 8.49 -7.96
CA ASN A 13 0.37 8.19 -8.89
C ASN A 13 1.38 7.30 -8.24
N GLU A 14 2.25 6.76 -9.05
CA GLU A 14 3.21 5.79 -8.57
C GLU A 14 4.29 6.43 -7.71
N ILE A 15 4.61 7.67 -7.98
CA ILE A 15 5.67 8.30 -7.24
C ILE A 15 5.29 8.43 -5.78
N ASP A 16 4.06 8.86 -5.50
CA ASP A 16 3.64 8.98 -4.13
C ASP A 16 3.62 7.62 -3.44
N ALA A 17 3.20 6.59 -4.15
CA ALA A 17 3.17 5.26 -3.58
C ALA A 17 4.58 4.77 -3.28
N GLU A 18 5.53 5.11 -4.13
CA GLU A 18 6.90 4.69 -3.91
C GLU A 18 7.51 5.36 -2.72
N ILE A 19 7.14 6.61 -2.47
CA ILE A 19 7.65 7.30 -1.31
C ILE A 19 7.14 6.61 -0.05
N ALA A 20 5.86 6.28 -0.01
CA ALA A 20 5.32 5.60 1.14
C ALA A 20 5.93 4.22 1.30
N LYS A 21 6.15 3.53 0.19
CA LYS A 21 6.76 2.22 0.25
C LYS A 21 8.15 2.32 0.84
N GLY A 22 8.88 3.36 0.47
CA GLY A 22 10.22 3.54 1.00
C GLY A 22 10.22 3.72 2.50
N HIS A 23 9.23 4.46 3.02
CA HIS A 23 9.16 4.63 4.45
C HIS A 23 8.89 3.30 5.14
N LEU A 24 8.03 2.47 4.56
CA LEU A 24 7.74 1.19 5.16
C LEU A 24 8.95 0.28 5.12
N GLN A 25 9.64 0.26 4.00
CA GLN A 25 10.81 -0.59 3.90
C GLN A 25 11.89 -0.14 4.85
N ALA A 26 12.03 1.14 5.05
CA ALA A 26 13.02 1.64 5.98
C ALA A 26 12.67 1.22 7.40
N SER A 27 11.42 0.93 7.66
CA SER A 27 11.01 0.46 8.97
C SER A 27 10.96 -1.06 9.05
N GLY A 28 11.42 -1.72 8.03
CA GLY A 28 11.46 -3.17 8.05
C GLY A 28 10.16 -3.84 7.63
N ILE A 29 9.27 -3.12 6.97
CA ILE A 29 8.01 -3.67 6.55
C ILE A 29 8.01 -3.83 5.04
N PRO A 30 7.96 -5.04 4.52
CA PRO A 30 7.91 -5.23 3.08
C PRO A 30 6.58 -4.73 2.54
N ALA A 31 6.61 -4.02 1.47
CA ALA A 31 5.41 -3.47 0.86
C ALA A 31 5.46 -3.66 -0.64
N VAL A 32 4.29 -3.77 -1.25
CA VAL A 32 4.20 -4.00 -2.68
C VAL A 32 3.25 -2.98 -3.26
N ILE A 33 3.56 -2.49 -4.44
CA ILE A 33 2.73 -1.53 -5.12
C ILE A 33 1.92 -2.26 -6.17
N VAL A 34 0.61 -2.05 -6.16
CA VAL A 34 -0.28 -2.67 -7.11
C VAL A 34 -0.90 -1.55 -7.93
N LYS A 35 -0.75 -1.62 -9.23
CA LYS A 35 -1.27 -0.61 -10.07
C LYS A 35 -2.55 -1.01 -10.71
N GLY A 36 -3.35 -0.05 -10.98
CA GLY A 36 -4.55 -0.28 -11.71
C GLY A 36 -5.56 -0.97 -10.88
N GLY A 37 -6.73 -0.90 -11.14
CA GLY A 37 -7.69 -1.54 -10.40
C GLY A 37 -8.46 -2.54 -11.13
N GLY A 38 -7.89 -3.08 -12.12
CA GLY A 38 -8.63 -3.93 -12.94
C GLY A 38 -9.25 -5.08 -12.24
N ARG A 39 -8.60 -5.59 -11.22
CA ARG A 39 -9.10 -6.68 -10.55
C ARG A 39 -10.17 -6.33 -9.58
N LEU A 40 -10.31 -5.12 -9.15
CA LEU A 40 -11.27 -4.76 -8.17
C LEU A 40 -12.36 -3.95 -8.80
N PRO A 41 -13.45 -4.54 -9.11
CA PRO A 41 -14.49 -3.82 -9.81
C PRO A 41 -15.06 -2.67 -9.02
N SER A 42 -14.92 -2.69 -7.75
CA SER A 42 -15.46 -1.61 -6.98
C SER A 42 -14.69 -0.33 -7.17
N LEU A 43 -13.48 -0.41 -7.70
CA LEU A 43 -12.72 0.77 -7.90
C LEU A 43 -13.03 1.35 -9.22
N GLN A 44 -13.61 2.47 -9.27
CA GLN A 44 -13.88 3.04 -10.50
C GLN A 44 -12.73 3.69 -11.07
N ASN A 45 -11.82 4.21 -10.32
CA ASN A 45 -10.69 4.89 -10.84
C ASN A 45 -9.62 3.94 -11.12
N THR A 46 -9.34 3.65 -12.32
CA THR A 46 -8.35 2.67 -12.63
C THR A 46 -6.97 3.19 -12.67
N GLU A 47 -6.79 4.47 -12.49
CA GLU A 47 -5.45 4.95 -12.47
C GLU A 47 -4.87 4.97 -11.13
N GLY A 48 -5.53 4.54 -10.12
CA GLY A 48 -4.99 4.57 -8.79
C GLY A 48 -3.90 3.55 -8.57
N VAL A 49 -3.10 3.80 -7.57
CA VAL A 49 -2.03 2.91 -7.18
C VAL A 49 -2.25 2.57 -5.73
N GLN A 50 -2.13 1.32 -5.38
CA GLN A 50 -2.36 0.87 -4.02
C GLN A 50 -1.10 0.33 -3.41
N LEU A 51 -0.95 0.55 -2.12
CA LEU A 51 0.19 0.05 -1.39
C LEU A 51 -0.30 -1.05 -0.48
N VAL A 52 0.30 -2.21 -0.57
CA VAL A 52 -0.17 -3.39 0.10
C VAL A 52 0.91 -4.00 0.97
N VAL A 53 0.56 -4.44 2.15
CA VAL A 53 1.49 -5.12 3.04
C VAL A 53 0.82 -6.37 3.58
N ASP A 54 1.57 -7.22 4.24
CA ASP A 54 1.02 -8.41 4.85
C ASP A 54 0.14 -8.01 6.01
N LYS A 55 -0.90 -8.74 6.23
CA LYS A 55 -1.85 -8.42 7.26
C LYS A 55 -1.24 -8.21 8.63
N PRO A 56 -0.34 -9.05 9.10
CA PRO A 56 0.20 -8.86 10.43
C PRO A 56 0.90 -7.53 10.62
N GLN A 57 1.33 -6.91 9.53
CA GLN A 57 2.01 -5.66 9.64
C GLN A 57 1.19 -4.49 9.21
N SER A 58 -0.08 -4.70 8.91
CA SER A 58 -0.88 -3.65 8.35
C SER A 58 -1.08 -2.49 9.32
N GLU A 59 -1.25 -2.76 10.59
CA GLU A 59 -1.46 -1.69 11.52
C GLU A 59 -0.23 -0.84 11.69
N ARG A 60 0.93 -1.50 11.75
CA ARG A 60 2.15 -0.78 11.85
C ARG A 60 2.35 0.04 10.63
N ALA A 61 2.06 -0.52 9.46
CA ALA A 61 2.25 0.20 8.21
C ALA A 61 1.36 1.42 8.16
N LYS A 62 0.12 1.31 8.59
CA LYS A 62 -0.76 2.44 8.56
C LYS A 62 -0.27 3.55 9.46
N LYS A 63 0.28 3.19 10.60
CA LYS A 63 0.78 4.17 11.50
C LYS A 63 1.95 4.91 10.92
N ILE A 64 2.85 4.20 10.28
CA ILE A 64 4.01 4.82 9.67
C ILE A 64 3.59 5.77 8.57
N ILE A 65 2.63 5.37 7.76
CA ILE A 65 2.17 6.22 6.70
C ILE A 65 1.52 7.46 7.27
N GLN A 66 0.76 7.34 8.33
CA GLN A 66 0.15 8.49 8.91
C GLN A 66 1.17 9.44 9.48
N ASP A 67 2.23 8.93 10.05
CA ASP A 67 3.24 9.79 10.60
C ASP A 67 3.96 10.58 9.55
N HIS A 68 4.03 10.07 8.35
CA HIS A 68 4.74 10.76 7.30
C HIS A 68 3.81 11.46 6.33
N ALA A 69 2.54 11.47 6.59
CA ALA A 69 1.62 12.07 5.64
C ALA A 69 1.54 13.61 5.77
#